data_693bb6e0f18ab82b6125a84081d4fe2d
#
_entry.id   693bb6e0f18ab82b6125a84081d4fe2d
#
_cell.length_a   1.000
_cell.length_b   1.000
_cell.length_c   1.000
_cell.angle_alpha   90.00
_cell.angle_beta   90.00
_cell.angle_gamma   90.00
#
_symmetry.space_group_name_H-M   'P 1'
#
loop_
_entity.id
_entity.type
_entity.pdbx_description
1 polymer ?
#
loop_
_entity_poly.entity_id
_entity_poly.type
_entity_poly.pdbx_seq_one_letter_code
_entity_poly.pdbx_strand_id
1 'polypeptide(L)'
;MTRRRHTLTACALSLALAFGAVACGAPEEEIGVEEPAREGLAVDIGGLHYNVFITRQLNLAITPDKAYYEGLPAAPGDALYGIFIQVCNLGDEPIESADEFLVTDNQGNEFEPIELSEENAFAYLPRELARDECIPQDGSVAQLGPTGGSMLLYDFPLENTENRPLELEITSRATAEHEPETKRFELDL
;
A
#
# COMPACT_ATOMS: atom_id res chain seq x y z
N MET A 1 92.04 -10.35 -38.57
CA MET A 1 91.80 -9.05 -37.92
C MET A 1 90.27 -8.83 -37.98
N THR A 2 89.57 -9.11 -36.92
CA THR A 2 88.09 -9.14 -36.94
C THR A 2 87.57 -8.35 -35.73
N ARG A 3 86.87 -7.27 -36.00
CA ARG A 3 86.31 -6.38 -35.01
C ARG A 3 84.89 -6.81 -34.70
N ARG A 4 84.62 -7.23 -33.48
CA ARG A 4 83.33 -7.48 -32.94
C ARG A 4 82.58 -6.17 -32.71
N ARG A 5 81.34 -6.07 -33.20
CA ARG A 5 80.41 -5.01 -32.79
C ARG A 5 79.29 -5.66 -32.01
N HIS A 6 79.16 -5.23 -30.77
CA HIS A 6 78.07 -5.60 -29.89
C HIS A 6 76.88 -4.70 -30.20
N THR A 7 75.80 -5.29 -30.60
CA THR A 7 74.50 -4.62 -30.69
C THR A 7 73.75 -4.87 -29.40
N LEU A 8 73.49 -3.79 -28.67
CA LEU A 8 72.61 -3.77 -27.49
C LEU A 8 71.15 -3.80 -27.98
N THR A 9 70.44 -4.86 -27.63
CA THR A 9 69.01 -4.96 -27.85
C THR A 9 68.34 -4.36 -26.65
N ALA A 10 67.64 -3.22 -26.83
CA ALA A 10 66.82 -2.61 -25.82
C ALA A 10 65.49 -3.35 -25.75
N CYS A 11 65.19 -4.00 -24.62
CA CYS A 11 63.92 -4.51 -24.29
C CYS A 11 62.97 -3.35 -23.89
N ALA A 12 62.05 -3.03 -24.75
CA ALA A 12 60.96 -2.12 -24.40
C ALA A 12 59.87 -2.93 -23.61
N LEU A 13 59.78 -2.61 -22.32
CA LEU A 13 58.74 -3.14 -21.45
C LEU A 13 57.42 -2.37 -21.74
N SER A 14 56.52 -2.98 -22.50
CA SER A 14 55.19 -2.43 -22.71
C SER A 14 54.32 -2.73 -21.49
N LEU A 15 54.09 -1.71 -20.65
CA LEU A 15 53.18 -1.75 -19.53
C LEU A 15 51.74 -1.61 -20.08
N ALA A 16 51.03 -2.73 -20.27
CA ALA A 16 49.61 -2.72 -20.61
C ALA A 16 48.83 -2.35 -19.36
N LEU A 17 48.33 -1.10 -19.29
CA LEU A 17 47.28 -0.71 -18.34
C LEU A 17 45.98 -1.40 -18.78
N ALA A 18 45.65 -2.46 -18.08
CA ALA A 18 44.30 -2.99 -18.12
C ALA A 18 43.36 -2.01 -17.39
N PHE A 19 42.65 -1.16 -18.13
CA PHE A 19 41.48 -0.47 -17.63
C PHE A 19 40.41 -1.54 -17.39
N GLY A 20 40.29 -1.96 -16.14
CA GLY A 20 39.13 -2.70 -15.67
C GLY A 20 37.90 -1.80 -15.82
N ALA A 21 37.10 -2.02 -16.84
CA ALA A 21 35.75 -1.51 -16.86
C ALA A 21 35.03 -2.14 -15.66
N VAL A 22 34.85 -1.36 -14.60
CA VAL A 22 33.88 -1.64 -13.57
C VAL A 22 32.53 -1.49 -14.29
N ALA A 23 32.02 -2.59 -14.83
CA ALA A 23 30.60 -2.67 -15.17
C ALA A 23 29.88 -2.41 -13.85
N CYS A 24 29.30 -1.20 -13.69
CA CYS A 24 28.19 -1.03 -12.79
C CYS A 24 27.13 -2.02 -13.29
N GLY A 25 27.08 -3.18 -12.66
CA GLY A 25 25.92 -4.04 -12.80
C GLY A 25 24.73 -3.15 -12.47
N ALA A 26 23.79 -3.05 -13.42
CA ALA A 26 22.46 -2.61 -13.05
C ALA A 26 22.10 -3.42 -11.80
N PRO A 27 21.51 -2.81 -10.76
CA PRO A 27 20.98 -3.61 -9.68
C PRO A 27 20.14 -4.68 -10.35
N GLU A 28 20.50 -5.96 -10.10
CA GLU A 28 19.54 -7.03 -10.33
C GLU A 28 18.27 -6.49 -9.66
N GLU A 29 17.20 -6.39 -10.43
CA GLU A 29 15.89 -6.23 -9.81
C GLU A 29 15.86 -7.36 -8.79
N GLU A 30 16.16 -7.04 -7.54
CA GLU A 30 15.72 -7.88 -6.46
C GLU A 30 14.26 -8.14 -6.82
N ILE A 31 13.88 -9.42 -6.93
CA ILE A 31 12.50 -9.82 -6.87
C ILE A 31 12.11 -9.40 -5.47
N GLY A 32 11.92 -8.10 -5.32
CA GLY A 32 11.83 -7.41 -4.05
C GLY A 32 10.43 -7.69 -3.54
N VAL A 33 10.35 -8.07 -2.30
CA VAL A 33 9.17 -7.81 -1.51
C VAL A 33 8.86 -6.32 -1.70
N GLU A 34 7.77 -6.01 -2.39
CA GLU A 34 7.34 -4.63 -2.61
C GLU A 34 7.12 -4.00 -1.24
N GLU A 35 7.84 -2.91 -0.94
CA GLU A 35 7.69 -2.25 0.35
C GLU A 35 6.26 -1.71 0.48
N PRO A 36 5.62 -1.87 1.65
CA PRO A 36 4.30 -1.31 1.87
C PRO A 36 4.29 0.20 1.64
N ALA A 37 3.23 0.71 1.03
CA ALA A 37 2.98 2.13 0.99
C ALA A 37 2.65 2.65 2.40
N ARG A 38 2.78 3.96 2.61
CA ARG A 38 2.40 4.59 3.89
C ARG A 38 1.06 5.28 3.76
N GLU A 39 0.39 5.44 4.90
CA GLU A 39 -0.81 6.28 4.99
C GLU A 39 -0.54 7.68 4.40
N GLY A 40 -1.54 8.24 3.73
CA GLY A 40 -1.47 9.52 3.03
C GLY A 40 -0.85 9.48 1.64
N LEU A 41 -0.36 8.34 1.17
CA LEU A 41 0.14 8.17 -0.19
C LEU A 41 -0.89 7.46 -1.06
N ALA A 42 -1.17 8.02 -2.23
CA ALA A 42 -2.01 7.37 -3.21
C ALA A 42 -1.22 6.31 -4.00
N VAL A 43 -1.80 5.13 -4.15
CA VAL A 43 -1.22 3.98 -4.86
C VAL A 43 -2.22 3.51 -5.92
N ASP A 44 -1.73 3.20 -7.11
CA ASP A 44 -2.53 2.56 -8.14
C ASP A 44 -2.66 1.06 -7.85
N ILE A 45 -3.90 0.55 -7.88
CA ILE A 45 -4.21 -0.87 -7.69
C ILE A 45 -5.30 -1.23 -8.69
N GLY A 46 -4.95 -2.04 -9.68
CA GLY A 46 -5.89 -2.47 -10.71
C GLY A 46 -6.51 -1.31 -11.51
N GLY A 47 -5.77 -0.20 -11.70
CA GLY A 47 -6.20 0.97 -12.45
C GLY A 47 -7.04 1.99 -11.66
N LEU A 48 -7.24 1.76 -10.35
CA LEU A 48 -7.87 2.71 -9.43
C LEU A 48 -6.84 3.27 -8.43
N HIS A 49 -6.97 4.55 -8.09
CA HIS A 49 -6.10 5.21 -7.12
C HIS A 49 -6.65 5.07 -5.72
N TYR A 50 -5.97 4.31 -4.86
CA TYR A 50 -6.30 4.10 -3.46
C TYR A 50 -5.43 5.00 -2.58
N ASN A 51 -6.04 5.66 -1.62
CA ASN A 51 -5.35 6.44 -0.59
C ASN A 51 -5.91 6.08 0.79
N VAL A 52 -5.09 5.52 1.65
CA VAL A 52 -5.40 5.31 3.06
C VAL A 52 -5.05 6.61 3.77
N PHE A 53 -6.05 7.38 4.21
CA PHE A 53 -5.82 8.69 4.82
C PHE A 53 -5.35 8.61 6.26
N ILE A 54 -6.01 7.75 7.05
CA ILE A 54 -5.74 7.61 8.47
C ILE A 54 -6.33 6.32 9.01
N THR A 55 -5.61 5.68 9.92
CA THR A 55 -6.11 4.62 10.79
C THR A 55 -6.23 5.16 12.21
N ARG A 56 -7.36 4.91 12.86
CA ARG A 56 -7.57 5.40 14.20
C ARG A 56 -8.48 4.52 15.05
N GLN A 57 -8.15 4.39 16.31
CA GLN A 57 -9.05 3.78 17.29
C GLN A 57 -10.30 4.63 17.47
N LEU A 58 -11.47 3.99 17.46
CA LEU A 58 -12.76 4.66 17.63
C LEU A 58 -13.22 4.61 19.09
N ASN A 59 -13.62 5.76 19.62
CA ASN A 59 -14.30 5.86 20.91
C ASN A 59 -15.77 6.22 20.70
N LEU A 60 -16.63 5.21 20.69
CA LEU A 60 -18.07 5.39 20.42
C LEU A 60 -18.81 6.22 21.48
N ALA A 61 -18.15 6.60 22.60
CA ALA A 61 -18.75 7.47 23.59
C ALA A 61 -18.69 8.97 23.24
N ILE A 62 -17.83 9.34 22.28
CA ILE A 62 -17.56 10.73 21.92
C ILE A 62 -17.76 11.03 20.44
N THR A 63 -18.04 12.31 20.12
CA THR A 63 -18.05 12.80 18.74
C THR A 63 -16.61 13.12 18.30
N PRO A 64 -16.22 12.85 17.04
CA PRO A 64 -17.07 12.37 15.95
C PRO A 64 -17.27 10.84 15.91
N ASP A 65 -16.51 10.07 16.66
CA ASP A 65 -16.36 8.62 16.49
C ASP A 65 -17.70 7.86 16.61
N LYS A 66 -18.58 8.28 17.51
CA LYS A 66 -19.91 7.69 17.65
C LYS A 66 -20.80 7.82 16.40
N ALA A 67 -20.43 8.73 15.46
CA ALA A 67 -21.18 8.89 14.22
C ALA A 67 -20.68 7.92 13.11
N TYR A 68 -19.49 7.35 13.27
CA TYR A 68 -18.94 6.41 12.31
C TYR A 68 -19.55 5.01 12.41
N TYR A 69 -19.96 4.61 13.63
CA TYR A 69 -20.52 3.29 13.87
C TYR A 69 -21.55 3.31 15.01
N GLU A 70 -22.76 2.81 14.71
CA GLU A 70 -23.88 2.74 15.67
C GLU A 70 -24.07 1.34 16.28
N GLY A 71 -23.14 0.42 16.03
CA GLY A 71 -23.21 -0.94 16.54
C GLY A 71 -22.71 -1.08 17.98
N LEU A 72 -22.39 -2.32 18.36
CA LEU A 72 -21.89 -2.62 19.70
C LEU A 72 -20.43 -2.17 19.86
N PRO A 73 -20.03 -1.71 21.05
CA PRO A 73 -18.62 -1.47 21.33
C PRO A 73 -17.84 -2.78 21.28
N ALA A 74 -16.52 -2.67 21.08
CA ALA A 74 -15.60 -3.80 21.16
C ALA A 74 -15.73 -4.56 22.50
N ALA A 75 -15.40 -5.85 22.47
CA ALA A 75 -15.33 -6.66 23.70
C ALA A 75 -14.20 -6.18 24.63
N PRO A 76 -14.27 -6.52 25.95
CA PRO A 76 -13.16 -6.22 26.84
C PRO A 76 -11.86 -6.88 26.39
N GLY A 77 -10.83 -6.11 26.11
CA GLY A 77 -9.55 -6.54 25.58
C GLY A 77 -9.38 -6.26 24.08
N ASP A 78 -10.46 -5.86 23.40
CA ASP A 78 -10.46 -5.50 21.99
C ASP A 78 -10.75 -4.01 21.80
N ALA A 79 -10.50 -3.51 20.60
CA ALA A 79 -10.81 -2.14 20.23
C ALA A 79 -11.23 -2.02 18.78
N LEU A 80 -12.22 -1.17 18.52
CA LEU A 80 -12.64 -0.83 17.17
C LEU A 80 -11.67 0.17 16.55
N TYR A 81 -11.28 -0.11 15.32
CA TYR A 81 -10.45 0.77 14.49
C TYR A 81 -11.15 1.06 13.17
N GLY A 82 -11.17 2.32 12.80
CA GLY A 82 -11.58 2.77 11.48
C GLY A 82 -10.36 3.05 10.61
N ILE A 83 -10.28 2.39 9.47
CA ILE A 83 -9.32 2.72 8.41
C ILE A 83 -10.08 3.52 7.35
N PHE A 84 -9.70 4.78 7.17
CA PHE A 84 -10.40 5.70 6.28
C PHE A 84 -9.66 5.79 4.95
N ILE A 85 -10.37 5.39 3.87
CA ILE A 85 -9.79 5.29 2.54
C ILE A 85 -10.56 6.11 1.52
N GLN A 86 -9.87 6.55 0.49
CA GLN A 86 -10.45 7.10 -0.74
C GLN A 86 -10.02 6.24 -1.91
N VAL A 87 -10.95 6.00 -2.83
CA VAL A 87 -10.68 5.28 -4.08
C VAL A 87 -11.24 6.11 -5.22
N CYS A 88 -10.42 6.45 -6.22
CA CYS A 88 -10.84 7.25 -7.36
C CYS A 88 -10.46 6.57 -8.68
N ASN A 89 -11.36 6.64 -9.65
CA ASN A 89 -11.07 6.29 -11.02
C ASN A 89 -10.63 7.54 -11.78
N LEU A 90 -9.34 7.64 -12.09
CA LEU A 90 -8.76 8.72 -12.90
C LEU A 90 -8.55 8.30 -14.35
N GLY A 91 -8.94 7.07 -14.70
CA GLY A 91 -8.90 6.52 -16.05
C GLY A 91 -10.14 6.86 -16.87
N ASP A 92 -10.19 6.34 -18.08
CA ASP A 92 -11.28 6.60 -19.02
C ASP A 92 -12.39 5.52 -18.97
N GLU A 93 -12.04 4.30 -18.54
CA GLU A 93 -12.95 3.16 -18.52
C GLU A 93 -13.51 2.92 -17.10
N PRO A 94 -14.77 2.48 -16.98
CA PRO A 94 -15.33 2.08 -15.69
C PRO A 94 -14.60 0.88 -15.10
N ILE A 95 -14.29 0.94 -13.79
CA ILE A 95 -13.56 -0.11 -13.07
C ILE A 95 -14.27 -0.40 -11.75
N GLU A 96 -14.45 -1.69 -11.43
CA GLU A 96 -14.94 -2.15 -10.13
C GLU A 96 -13.89 -1.91 -9.05
N SER A 97 -14.30 -1.28 -7.94
CA SER A 97 -13.42 -1.10 -6.78
C SER A 97 -13.21 -2.42 -6.02
N ALA A 98 -12.10 -2.51 -5.29
CA ALA A 98 -11.79 -3.69 -4.47
C ALA A 98 -12.86 -3.97 -3.41
N ASP A 99 -13.06 -5.23 -3.10
CA ASP A 99 -13.91 -5.73 -2.03
C ASP A 99 -13.19 -6.69 -1.08
N GLU A 100 -11.91 -6.97 -1.37
CA GLU A 100 -11.05 -7.78 -0.52
C GLU A 100 -10.04 -6.89 0.21
N PHE A 101 -10.14 -6.88 1.53
CA PHE A 101 -9.29 -6.12 2.44
C PHE A 101 -8.88 -7.02 3.60
N LEU A 102 -7.59 -7.09 3.87
CA LEU A 102 -7.06 -7.90 4.96
C LEU A 102 -6.03 -7.08 5.74
N VAL A 103 -6.12 -7.06 7.06
CA VAL A 103 -5.05 -6.50 7.89
C VAL A 103 -4.24 -7.65 8.46
N THR A 104 -2.92 -7.56 8.35
CA THR A 104 -1.98 -8.56 8.90
C THR A 104 -1.01 -7.88 9.85
N ASP A 105 -0.76 -8.47 11.02
CA ASP A 105 0.29 -8.02 11.92
C ASP A 105 1.65 -8.70 11.60
N ASN A 106 2.75 -8.27 12.24
CA ASN A 106 4.09 -8.82 11.98
C ASN A 106 4.28 -10.26 12.46
N GLN A 107 3.29 -10.86 13.12
CA GLN A 107 3.29 -12.27 13.53
C GLN A 107 2.44 -13.14 12.60
N GLY A 108 1.78 -12.55 11.61
CA GLY A 108 0.95 -13.22 10.64
C GLY A 108 -0.47 -13.50 11.13
N ASN A 109 -0.96 -12.74 12.14
CA ASN A 109 -2.38 -12.77 12.48
C ASN A 109 -3.14 -11.92 11.47
N GLU A 110 -4.27 -12.44 11.00
CA GLU A 110 -5.08 -11.86 9.95
C GLU A 110 -6.41 -11.36 10.51
N PHE A 111 -6.86 -10.20 10.04
CA PHE A 111 -8.10 -9.55 10.47
C PHE A 111 -8.88 -9.09 9.25
N GLU A 112 -10.13 -9.50 9.17
CA GLU A 112 -11.08 -9.07 8.15
C GLU A 112 -11.90 -7.86 8.65
N PRO A 113 -12.37 -6.97 7.75
CA PRO A 113 -13.22 -5.86 8.14
C PRO A 113 -14.61 -6.35 8.58
N ILE A 114 -15.17 -5.64 9.55
CA ILE A 114 -16.59 -5.82 9.93
C ILE A 114 -17.45 -5.29 8.80
N GLU A 115 -18.40 -6.10 8.33
CA GLU A 115 -19.38 -5.69 7.34
C GLU A 115 -20.27 -4.57 7.91
N LEU A 116 -20.30 -3.44 7.22
CA LEU A 116 -21.11 -2.30 7.57
C LEU A 116 -22.39 -2.27 6.73
N SER A 117 -23.48 -1.77 7.34
CA SER A 117 -24.73 -1.55 6.61
C SER A 117 -24.56 -0.51 5.50
N GLU A 118 -25.25 -0.71 4.37
CA GLU A 118 -25.36 0.27 3.29
C GLU A 118 -25.97 1.62 3.75
N GLU A 119 -26.69 1.63 4.87
CA GLU A 119 -27.25 2.84 5.47
C GLU A 119 -26.19 3.66 6.23
N ASN A 120 -25.02 3.08 6.52
CA ASN A 120 -23.94 3.79 7.19
C ASN A 120 -23.28 4.77 6.22
N ALA A 121 -23.44 6.05 6.44
CA ALA A 121 -22.93 7.12 5.56
C ALA A 121 -21.40 7.16 5.42
N PHE A 122 -20.67 6.46 6.28
CA PHE A 122 -19.19 6.39 6.26
C PHE A 122 -18.68 5.05 5.73
N ALA A 123 -19.55 4.04 5.53
CA ALA A 123 -19.12 2.73 5.07
C ALA A 123 -18.40 2.81 3.72
N TYR A 124 -17.34 2.04 3.60
CA TYR A 124 -16.79 1.72 2.29
C TYR A 124 -17.71 0.66 1.66
N LEU A 125 -18.32 1.01 0.54
CA LEU A 125 -19.19 0.14 -0.23
C LEU A 125 -18.59 -0.04 -1.63
N PRO A 126 -18.09 -1.25 -1.96
CA PRO A 126 -17.48 -1.50 -3.25
C PRO A 126 -18.51 -1.35 -4.38
N ARG A 127 -18.10 -0.71 -5.47
CA ARG A 127 -18.94 -0.49 -6.66
C ARG A 127 -18.09 -0.21 -7.89
N GLU A 128 -18.72 -0.25 -9.04
CA GLU A 128 -18.13 0.29 -10.26
C GLU A 128 -17.98 1.81 -10.16
N LEU A 129 -16.81 2.32 -10.54
CA LEU A 129 -16.48 3.72 -10.62
C LEU A 129 -16.33 4.11 -12.08
N ALA A 130 -17.17 5.02 -12.55
CA ALA A 130 -16.98 5.66 -13.83
C ALA A 130 -15.81 6.66 -13.76
N ARG A 131 -15.41 7.21 -14.91
CA ARG A 131 -14.38 8.24 -15.00
C ARG A 131 -14.65 9.40 -14.03
N ASP A 132 -13.61 9.84 -13.34
CA ASP A 132 -13.63 10.93 -12.35
C ASP A 132 -14.56 10.68 -11.14
N GLU A 133 -15.03 9.45 -10.94
CA GLU A 133 -15.77 9.07 -9.74
C GLU A 133 -14.88 8.58 -8.62
N CYS A 134 -15.30 8.85 -7.38
CA CYS A 134 -14.61 8.41 -6.16
C CYS A 134 -15.56 7.72 -5.16
N ILE A 135 -14.96 6.92 -4.29
CA ILE A 135 -15.48 6.48 -3.01
C ILE A 135 -14.62 7.13 -1.92
N PRO A 136 -15.20 7.91 -0.98
CA PRO A 136 -16.60 8.34 -0.92
C PRO A 136 -16.96 9.31 -2.05
N GLN A 137 -18.24 9.34 -2.40
CA GLN A 137 -18.76 10.24 -3.43
C GLN A 137 -18.53 11.70 -3.03
N ASP A 138 -18.21 12.54 -4.00
CA ASP A 138 -18.03 13.97 -3.81
C ASP A 138 -19.25 14.63 -3.17
N GLY A 139 -19.00 15.46 -2.15
CA GLY A 139 -20.04 16.13 -1.37
C GLY A 139 -20.77 15.25 -0.35
N SER A 140 -20.41 13.97 -0.23
CA SER A 140 -20.97 13.08 0.79
C SER A 140 -20.51 13.44 2.20
N VAL A 141 -21.22 12.93 3.21
CA VAL A 141 -20.85 13.11 4.63
C VAL A 141 -19.47 12.51 4.92
N ALA A 142 -19.13 11.39 4.31
CA ALA A 142 -17.83 10.76 4.48
C ALA A 142 -16.69 11.60 3.88
N GLN A 143 -16.89 12.16 2.68
CA GLN A 143 -15.91 12.99 1.99
C GLN A 143 -15.70 14.34 2.70
N LEU A 144 -16.78 14.98 3.17
CA LEU A 144 -16.72 16.27 3.86
C LEU A 144 -16.42 16.15 5.35
N GLY A 145 -16.42 14.94 5.89
CA GLY A 145 -16.15 14.67 7.29
C GLY A 145 -14.68 14.85 7.68
N PRO A 146 -14.37 14.75 8.98
CA PRO A 146 -13.02 15.01 9.50
C PRO A 146 -11.94 14.08 8.95
N THR A 147 -12.30 12.89 8.50
CA THR A 147 -11.38 11.88 7.97
C THR A 147 -11.27 11.90 6.44
N GLY A 148 -12.25 12.52 5.75
CA GLY A 148 -12.25 12.68 4.30
C GLY A 148 -12.39 11.38 3.49
N GLY A 149 -12.55 10.24 4.15
CA GLY A 149 -12.57 8.91 3.54
C GLY A 149 -13.80 8.08 3.92
N SER A 150 -14.06 7.02 3.15
CA SER A 150 -14.95 5.93 3.56
C SER A 150 -14.24 4.97 4.50
N MET A 151 -14.96 4.36 5.41
CA MET A 151 -14.42 3.58 6.52
C MET A 151 -14.51 2.07 6.25
N LEU A 152 -13.37 1.41 6.42
CA LEU A 152 -13.30 -0.01 6.75
C LEU A 152 -13.22 -0.11 8.28
N LEU A 153 -14.08 -0.91 8.89
CA LEU A 153 -14.14 -1.08 10.34
C LEU A 153 -13.53 -2.42 10.74
N TYR A 154 -12.63 -2.39 11.72
CA TYR A 154 -11.99 -3.58 12.28
C TYR A 154 -12.18 -3.65 13.78
N ASP A 155 -12.20 -4.87 14.31
CA ASP A 155 -12.11 -5.14 15.74
C ASP A 155 -10.79 -5.88 16.00
N PHE A 156 -9.83 -5.19 16.64
CA PHE A 156 -8.53 -5.75 16.94
C PHE A 156 -8.40 -6.08 18.42
N PRO A 157 -7.91 -7.28 18.78
CA PRO A 157 -7.39 -7.50 20.12
C PRO A 157 -6.27 -6.50 20.40
N LEU A 158 -6.34 -5.80 21.53
CA LEU A 158 -5.35 -4.75 21.86
C LEU A 158 -3.92 -5.29 21.89
N GLU A 159 -3.71 -6.55 22.25
CA GLU A 159 -2.41 -7.19 22.22
C GLU A 159 -1.81 -7.28 20.81
N ASN A 160 -2.65 -7.44 19.77
CA ASN A 160 -2.18 -7.52 18.39
C ASN A 160 -1.79 -6.14 17.83
N THR A 161 -2.32 -5.05 18.37
CA THR A 161 -1.92 -3.70 17.95
C THR A 161 -0.49 -3.33 18.35
N GLU A 162 0.14 -4.11 19.24
CA GLU A 162 1.55 -3.97 19.59
C GLU A 162 2.48 -4.76 18.63
N ASN A 163 1.93 -5.65 17.80
CA ASN A 163 2.67 -6.46 16.83
C ASN A 163 2.91 -5.68 15.53
N ARG A 164 3.64 -4.58 15.61
CA ARG A 164 3.87 -3.67 14.47
C ARG A 164 4.99 -4.16 13.54
N PRO A 165 4.94 -3.81 12.23
CA PRO A 165 3.85 -3.07 11.58
C PRO A 165 2.58 -3.88 11.44
N LEU A 166 1.43 -3.20 11.41
CA LEU A 166 0.20 -3.73 10.85
C LEU A 166 0.09 -3.24 9.41
N GLU A 167 -0.25 -4.14 8.50
CA GLU A 167 -0.33 -3.83 7.07
C GLU A 167 -1.73 -4.13 6.55
N LEU A 168 -2.35 -3.15 5.88
CA LEU A 168 -3.59 -3.35 5.14
C LEU A 168 -3.25 -3.83 3.73
N GLU A 169 -3.70 -5.01 3.38
CA GLU A 169 -3.68 -5.53 2.02
C GLU A 169 -4.97 -5.15 1.30
N ILE A 170 -4.84 -4.61 0.10
CA ILE A 170 -5.96 -4.29 -0.80
C ILE A 170 -5.77 -5.08 -2.07
N THR A 171 -6.73 -5.94 -2.41
CA THR A 171 -6.69 -6.74 -3.63
C THR A 171 -7.74 -6.26 -4.62
N SER A 172 -7.27 -5.83 -5.82
CA SER A 172 -8.18 -5.44 -6.90
C SER A 172 -8.97 -6.63 -7.42
N ARG A 173 -10.14 -6.35 -7.97
CA ARG A 173 -10.91 -7.40 -8.65
C ARG A 173 -10.24 -7.83 -9.94
N ALA A 174 -10.30 -9.13 -10.22
CA ALA A 174 -9.92 -9.66 -11.53
C ALA A 174 -10.84 -9.11 -12.62
N THR A 175 -10.27 -8.71 -13.75
CA THR A 175 -11.02 -8.35 -14.95
C THR A 175 -10.73 -9.33 -16.06
N ALA A 176 -11.42 -9.20 -17.20
CA ALA A 176 -11.14 -10.05 -18.38
C ALA A 176 -9.72 -9.82 -18.96
N GLU A 177 -9.11 -8.68 -18.63
CA GLU A 177 -7.83 -8.23 -19.20
C GLU A 177 -6.68 -8.22 -18.17
N HIS A 178 -7.00 -8.23 -16.86
CA HIS A 178 -5.99 -8.11 -15.80
C HIS A 178 -6.24 -9.11 -14.68
N GLU A 179 -5.15 -9.73 -14.23
CA GLU A 179 -5.09 -10.52 -12.99
C GLU A 179 -5.29 -9.59 -11.78
N PRO A 180 -5.78 -10.11 -10.64
CA PRO A 180 -5.87 -9.32 -9.42
C PRO A 180 -4.49 -8.79 -8.99
N GLU A 181 -4.45 -7.55 -8.59
CA GLU A 181 -3.26 -6.90 -8.06
C GLU A 181 -3.44 -6.64 -6.57
N THR A 182 -2.46 -7.01 -5.75
CA THR A 182 -2.46 -6.77 -4.29
C THR A 182 -1.37 -5.80 -3.92
N LYS A 183 -1.71 -4.76 -3.16
CA LYS A 183 -0.77 -3.82 -2.57
C LYS A 183 -1.00 -3.72 -1.07
N ARG A 184 0.06 -3.33 -0.37
CA ARG A 184 0.06 -3.19 1.08
C ARG A 184 0.30 -1.76 1.52
N PHE A 185 -0.36 -1.38 2.61
CA PHE A 185 -0.19 -0.10 3.29
C PHE A 185 0.19 -0.36 4.74
N GLU A 186 1.33 0.20 5.17
CA GLU A 186 1.69 0.23 6.60
C GLU A 186 0.75 1.22 7.32
N LEU A 187 0.08 0.73 8.36
CA LEU A 187 -0.88 1.50 9.14
C LEU A 187 -0.20 2.22 10.31
N ASP A 188 -0.53 3.50 10.48
CA ASP A 188 -0.03 4.35 11.58
C ASP A 188 -0.96 4.21 12.80
N LEU A 189 -0.77 3.15 13.62
CA LEU A 189 -1.54 2.83 14.84
C LEU A 189 -0.83 3.30 16.11
#